data_e4514841e1b764e341c54408bb1cf307
#
_entry.id   e4514841e1b764e341c54408bb1cf307
#
_cell.length_a   1.000
_cell.length_b   1.000
_cell.length_c   1.000
_cell.angle_alpha   90.00
_cell.angle_beta   90.00
_cell.angle_gamma   90.00
#
_symmetry.space_group_name_H-M   'P 1'
#
loop_
_entity.id
_entity.type
_entity.pdbx_description
1 polymer ?
#
loop_
_entity_poly.entity_id
_entity_poly.type
_entity_poly.pdbx_seq_one_letter_code
_entity_poly.pdbx_strand_id
1 'polypeptide(L)'
;MLGDSLTQGYGLEEKKGLVPKLQNWLSTNNVEVLLINGGVSGDTTLGGSERLDWLLTPSINGVVVALGGNDLLRGFDPKFTKNNLQEIFKTLKLKGINSLLVGTISPLNYGPQFKKEHDAIYPSLASEYNLFYVDSLFSPLIDKKTQEISVNLLQADGIHPNEKGVE
;
A
#
# COMPACT_ATOMS: atom_id res chain seq x y z
N MET A 1 3.47 -8.78 3.04
CA MET A 1 2.84 -7.48 2.71
C MET A 1 1.38 -7.74 2.34
N LEU A 2 0.43 -7.10 2.97
CA LEU A 2 -0.99 -7.07 2.62
C LEU A 2 -1.23 -5.88 1.69
N GLY A 3 -1.71 -6.12 0.47
CA GLY A 3 -1.86 -5.05 -0.51
C GLY A 3 -2.66 -5.47 -1.74
N ASP A 4 -2.69 -4.60 -2.73
CA ASP A 4 -3.42 -4.76 -3.98
C ASP A 4 -2.49 -5.14 -5.15
N SER A 5 -2.80 -4.66 -6.37
CA SER A 5 -2.03 -4.92 -7.59
C SER A 5 -0.58 -4.43 -7.52
N LEU A 6 -0.30 -3.34 -6.78
CA LEU A 6 1.06 -2.82 -6.61
C LEU A 6 1.91 -3.82 -5.81
N THR A 7 1.36 -4.39 -4.76
CA THR A 7 2.01 -5.42 -3.95
C THR A 7 2.13 -6.73 -4.71
N GLN A 8 1.08 -7.13 -5.44
CA GLN A 8 1.10 -8.34 -6.26
C GLN A 8 2.17 -8.30 -7.34
N GLY A 9 2.44 -7.13 -7.93
CA GLY A 9 3.33 -6.96 -9.08
C GLY A 9 2.59 -7.10 -10.42
N TYR A 10 1.36 -6.57 -10.49
CA TYR A 10 0.51 -6.66 -11.69
C TYR A 10 1.24 -6.19 -12.95
N GLY A 11 1.12 -6.98 -14.03
CA GLY A 11 1.70 -6.68 -15.34
C GLY A 11 3.21 -6.86 -15.46
N LEU A 12 3.88 -7.30 -14.39
CA LEU A 12 5.32 -7.54 -14.35
C LEU A 12 5.64 -9.03 -14.26
N GLU A 13 6.82 -9.41 -14.72
CA GLU A 13 7.38 -10.71 -14.40
C GLU A 13 7.54 -10.85 -12.88
N GLU A 14 7.34 -12.04 -12.33
CA GLU A 14 7.34 -12.29 -10.89
C GLU A 14 8.52 -11.66 -10.15
N LYS A 15 9.74 -11.77 -10.67
CA LYS A 15 10.96 -11.25 -10.05
C LYS A 15 11.11 -9.72 -10.16
N LYS A 16 10.27 -9.05 -10.94
CA LYS A 16 10.35 -7.61 -11.24
C LYS A 16 9.34 -6.77 -10.44
N GLY A 17 8.44 -7.43 -9.70
CA GLY A 17 7.49 -6.75 -8.84
C GLY A 17 8.11 -6.17 -7.57
N LEU A 18 7.34 -5.33 -6.87
CA LEU A 18 7.78 -4.62 -5.66
C LEU A 18 8.32 -5.56 -4.57
N VAL A 19 7.58 -6.61 -4.24
CA VAL A 19 7.95 -7.49 -3.12
C VAL A 19 9.28 -8.22 -3.36
N PRO A 20 9.51 -8.88 -4.52
CA PRO A 20 10.80 -9.51 -4.79
C PRO A 20 11.96 -8.51 -4.94
N LYS A 21 11.74 -7.32 -5.48
CA LYS A 21 12.77 -6.26 -5.54
C LYS A 21 13.14 -5.79 -4.14
N LEU A 22 12.15 -5.53 -3.28
CA LEU A 22 12.37 -5.15 -1.88
C LEU A 22 13.07 -6.28 -1.10
N GLN A 23 12.67 -7.54 -1.30
CA GLN A 23 13.35 -8.70 -0.69
C GLN A 23 14.84 -8.74 -1.08
N ASN A 24 15.14 -8.56 -2.36
CA ASN A 24 16.51 -8.52 -2.84
C ASN A 24 17.31 -7.37 -2.22
N TRP A 25 16.73 -6.18 -2.15
CA TRP A 25 17.35 -5.01 -1.53
C TRP A 25 17.65 -5.26 -0.04
N LEU A 26 16.70 -5.79 0.72
CA LEU A 26 16.88 -6.13 2.13
C LEU A 26 18.01 -7.15 2.32
N SER A 27 18.02 -8.21 1.52
CA SER A 27 19.07 -9.25 1.58
C SER A 27 20.45 -8.68 1.26
N THR A 28 20.54 -7.79 0.25
CA THR A 28 21.81 -7.15 -0.14
C THR A 28 22.32 -6.19 0.94
N ASN A 29 21.41 -5.62 1.75
CA ASN A 29 21.76 -4.76 2.88
C ASN A 29 21.87 -5.52 4.22
N ASN A 30 21.99 -6.84 4.19
CA ASN A 30 22.13 -7.71 5.36
C ASN A 30 20.96 -7.61 6.37
N VAL A 31 19.76 -7.36 5.88
CA VAL A 31 18.54 -7.39 6.69
C VAL A 31 17.89 -8.76 6.56
N GLU A 32 17.97 -9.56 7.62
CA GLU A 32 17.43 -10.93 7.67
C GLU A 32 15.91 -10.90 7.89
N VAL A 33 15.15 -10.73 6.81
CA VAL A 33 13.69 -10.78 6.83
C VAL A 33 13.20 -11.54 5.58
N LEU A 34 12.13 -12.30 5.72
CA LEU A 34 11.44 -12.93 4.61
C LEU A 34 10.14 -12.16 4.33
N LEU A 35 10.02 -11.58 3.14
CA LEU A 35 8.82 -10.92 2.69
C LEU A 35 7.86 -11.91 2.02
N ILE A 36 6.65 -11.99 2.53
CA ILE A 36 5.55 -12.75 1.93
C ILE A 36 4.67 -11.79 1.14
N ASN A 37 4.50 -12.08 -0.15
CA ASN A 37 3.60 -11.33 -1.02
C ASN A 37 2.15 -11.75 -0.76
N GLY A 38 1.39 -10.89 -0.11
CA GLY A 38 -0.04 -11.03 0.11
C GLY A 38 -0.85 -10.02 -0.72
N GLY A 39 -0.33 -9.60 -1.88
CA GLY A 39 -1.04 -8.72 -2.82
C GLY A 39 -2.11 -9.46 -3.61
N VAL A 40 -3.26 -8.82 -3.80
CA VAL A 40 -4.35 -9.30 -4.66
C VAL A 40 -4.81 -8.14 -5.54
N SER A 41 -4.68 -8.30 -6.87
CA SER A 41 -5.05 -7.24 -7.81
C SER A 41 -6.53 -6.87 -7.69
N GLY A 42 -6.82 -5.57 -7.66
CA GLY A 42 -8.17 -5.06 -7.49
C GLY A 42 -8.68 -5.04 -6.05
N ASP A 43 -7.88 -5.49 -5.09
CA ASP A 43 -8.31 -5.56 -3.69
C ASP A 43 -8.56 -4.18 -3.08
N THR A 44 -9.61 -4.09 -2.29
CA THR A 44 -9.98 -2.89 -1.53
C THR A 44 -9.57 -3.05 -0.07
N THR A 45 -9.73 -1.99 0.71
CA THR A 45 -9.52 -2.08 2.17
C THR A 45 -10.46 -3.09 2.83
N LEU A 46 -11.70 -3.25 2.33
CA LEU A 46 -12.62 -4.28 2.79
C LEU A 46 -12.10 -5.68 2.48
N GLY A 47 -11.75 -5.96 1.22
CA GLY A 47 -11.22 -7.27 0.83
C GLY A 47 -9.96 -7.65 1.61
N GLY A 48 -9.04 -6.69 1.80
CA GLY A 48 -7.86 -6.90 2.64
C GLY A 48 -8.20 -7.21 4.11
N SER A 49 -9.22 -6.54 4.66
CA SER A 49 -9.71 -6.80 6.03
C SER A 49 -10.30 -8.21 6.16
N GLU A 50 -11.14 -8.62 5.23
CA GLU A 50 -11.81 -9.94 5.23
C GLU A 50 -10.85 -11.12 5.11
N ARG A 51 -9.72 -10.94 4.40
CA ARG A 51 -8.71 -12.00 4.22
C ARG A 51 -7.50 -11.90 5.16
N LEU A 52 -7.46 -10.91 6.04
CA LEU A 52 -6.31 -10.68 6.92
C LEU A 52 -5.95 -11.92 7.73
N ASP A 53 -6.91 -12.53 8.39
CA ASP A 53 -6.68 -13.71 9.25
C ASP A 53 -6.07 -14.90 8.50
N TRP A 54 -6.38 -15.06 7.21
CA TRP A 54 -5.80 -16.12 6.36
C TRP A 54 -4.31 -15.92 6.09
N LEU A 55 -3.84 -14.68 6.13
CA LEU A 55 -2.43 -14.33 5.94
C LEU A 55 -1.62 -14.41 7.24
N LEU A 56 -2.27 -14.32 8.40
CA LEU A 56 -1.63 -14.27 9.70
C LEU A 56 -1.31 -15.68 10.23
N THR A 57 -0.31 -16.31 9.63
CA THR A 57 0.26 -17.56 10.19
C THR A 57 1.13 -17.25 11.42
N PRO A 58 1.42 -18.26 12.30
CA PRO A 58 2.26 -18.05 13.47
C PRO A 58 3.69 -17.52 13.19
N SER A 59 4.16 -17.61 11.96
CA SER A 59 5.48 -17.11 11.53
C SER A 59 5.50 -15.63 11.16
N ILE A 60 4.34 -14.96 11.11
CA ILE A 60 4.26 -13.55 10.74
C ILE A 60 4.59 -12.67 11.95
N ASN A 61 5.68 -11.90 11.84
CA ASN A 61 6.17 -11.00 12.88
C ASN A 61 5.80 -9.53 12.62
N GLY A 62 5.46 -9.19 11.38
CA GLY A 62 5.07 -7.85 11.00
C GLY A 62 4.26 -7.83 9.72
N VAL A 63 3.43 -6.80 9.54
CA VAL A 63 2.60 -6.61 8.36
C VAL A 63 2.79 -5.20 7.80
N VAL A 64 3.17 -5.13 6.53
CA VAL A 64 3.07 -3.90 5.75
C VAL A 64 1.68 -3.88 5.10
N VAL A 65 0.89 -2.85 5.38
CA VAL A 65 -0.45 -2.65 4.81
C VAL A 65 -0.37 -1.56 3.76
N ALA A 66 -0.61 -1.91 2.49
CA ALA A 66 -0.60 -1.04 1.32
C ALA A 66 -1.92 -1.20 0.54
N LEU A 67 -2.98 -0.64 1.07
CA LEU A 67 -4.36 -0.73 0.57
C LEU A 67 -5.03 0.64 0.53
N GLY A 68 -6.10 0.75 -0.26
CA GLY A 68 -6.94 1.94 -0.39
C GLY A 68 -6.87 2.58 -1.78
N GLY A 69 -5.90 2.19 -2.61
CA GLY A 69 -5.83 2.63 -4.01
C GLY A 69 -7.08 2.27 -4.80
N ASN A 70 -7.60 1.05 -4.64
CA ASN A 70 -8.83 0.62 -5.31
C ASN A 70 -10.10 1.25 -4.73
N ASP A 71 -10.14 1.54 -3.43
CA ASP A 71 -11.22 2.32 -2.82
C ASP A 71 -11.28 3.72 -3.46
N LEU A 72 -10.11 4.36 -3.59
CA LEU A 72 -9.95 5.66 -4.23
C LEU A 72 -10.39 5.63 -5.71
N LEU A 73 -9.90 4.67 -6.49
CA LEU A 73 -10.24 4.53 -7.91
C LEU A 73 -11.74 4.31 -8.14
N ARG A 74 -12.42 3.67 -7.19
CA ARG A 74 -13.88 3.44 -7.22
C ARG A 74 -14.69 4.57 -6.59
N GLY A 75 -14.04 5.62 -6.07
CA GLY A 75 -14.70 6.76 -5.43
C GLY A 75 -15.45 6.39 -4.15
N PHE A 76 -14.99 5.40 -3.40
CA PHE A 76 -15.60 5.02 -2.13
C PHE A 76 -15.46 6.15 -1.10
N ASP A 77 -16.47 6.28 -0.24
CA ASP A 77 -16.44 7.27 0.85
C ASP A 77 -15.15 7.09 1.69
N PRO A 78 -14.37 8.16 1.93
CA PRO A 78 -13.18 8.10 2.77
C PRO A 78 -13.40 7.47 4.15
N LYS A 79 -14.60 7.62 4.72
CA LYS A 79 -14.97 6.99 6.00
C LYS A 79 -15.01 5.46 5.88
N PHE A 80 -15.48 4.94 4.76
CA PHE A 80 -15.50 3.49 4.50
C PHE A 80 -14.08 2.93 4.47
N THR A 81 -13.18 3.55 3.70
CA THR A 81 -11.77 3.21 3.64
C THR A 81 -11.12 3.26 5.02
N LYS A 82 -11.36 4.35 5.78
CA LYS A 82 -10.83 4.51 7.13
C LYS A 82 -11.28 3.38 8.07
N ASN A 83 -12.58 3.06 8.07
CA ASN A 83 -13.13 2.04 8.96
C ASN A 83 -12.52 0.65 8.70
N ASN A 84 -12.37 0.27 7.44
CA ASN A 84 -11.76 -1.01 7.09
C ASN A 84 -10.28 -1.08 7.51
N LEU A 85 -9.51 -0.02 7.29
CA LEU A 85 -8.12 0.08 7.76
C LEU A 85 -8.05 0.03 9.30
N GLN A 86 -8.99 0.65 10.02
CA GLN A 86 -9.07 0.56 11.47
C GLN A 86 -9.28 -0.88 11.95
N GLU A 87 -10.16 -1.65 11.31
CA GLU A 87 -10.35 -3.07 11.67
C GLU A 87 -9.08 -3.90 11.42
N ILE A 88 -8.35 -3.63 10.33
CA ILE A 88 -7.05 -4.27 10.08
C ILE A 88 -6.08 -3.97 11.22
N PHE A 89 -5.87 -2.69 11.57
CA PHE A 89 -4.89 -2.32 12.59
C PHE A 89 -5.31 -2.72 14.01
N LYS A 90 -6.59 -2.71 14.29
CA LYS A 90 -7.15 -3.24 15.54
C LYS A 90 -6.85 -4.73 15.69
N THR A 91 -7.05 -5.52 14.64
CA THR A 91 -6.74 -6.95 14.62
C THR A 91 -5.24 -7.20 14.81
N LEU A 92 -4.39 -6.48 14.06
CA LEU A 92 -2.93 -6.61 14.17
C LEU A 92 -2.43 -6.25 15.59
N LYS A 93 -2.96 -5.16 16.15
CA LYS A 93 -2.63 -4.72 17.52
C LYS A 93 -3.04 -5.74 18.56
N LEU A 94 -4.25 -6.32 18.46
CA LEU A 94 -4.73 -7.37 19.37
C LEU A 94 -3.86 -8.63 19.32
N LYS A 95 -3.30 -8.93 18.13
CA LYS A 95 -2.39 -10.08 17.94
C LYS A 95 -0.92 -9.74 18.29
N GLY A 96 -0.60 -8.52 18.67
CA GLY A 96 0.76 -8.07 18.97
C GLY A 96 1.69 -8.02 17.75
N ILE A 97 1.13 -7.86 16.54
CA ILE A 97 1.89 -7.86 15.29
C ILE A 97 2.27 -6.42 14.94
N ASN A 98 3.56 -6.15 14.77
CA ASN A 98 4.05 -4.85 14.33
C ASN A 98 3.55 -4.50 12.92
N SER A 99 3.26 -3.23 12.69
CA SER A 99 2.66 -2.80 11.43
C SER A 99 3.31 -1.56 10.86
N LEU A 100 3.41 -1.53 9.53
CA LEU A 100 3.76 -0.36 8.73
C LEU A 100 2.57 -0.04 7.81
N LEU A 101 2.14 1.19 7.82
CA LEU A 101 1.08 1.69 6.93
C LEU A 101 1.70 2.44 5.74
N VAL A 102 1.31 2.06 4.55
CA VAL A 102 1.60 2.81 3.32
C VAL A 102 0.33 3.53 2.88
N GLY A 103 0.44 4.84 2.75
CA GLY A 103 -0.68 5.69 2.34
C GLY A 103 -0.92 5.71 0.83
N THR A 104 -2.04 6.30 0.48
CA THR A 104 -2.39 6.70 -0.89
C THR A 104 -2.73 8.19 -0.92
N ILE A 105 -2.47 8.84 -2.02
CA ILE A 105 -2.72 10.27 -2.21
C ILE A 105 -3.83 10.44 -3.24
N SER A 106 -4.90 11.13 -2.87
CA SER A 106 -6.02 11.36 -3.77
C SER A 106 -5.71 12.46 -4.80
N PRO A 107 -6.02 12.24 -6.07
CA PRO A 107 -6.10 13.33 -7.04
C PRO A 107 -7.29 14.25 -6.75
N LEU A 108 -7.40 15.36 -7.47
CA LEU A 108 -8.48 16.34 -7.28
C LEU A 108 -9.79 16.02 -8.03
N ASN A 109 -9.84 14.93 -8.78
CA ASN A 109 -10.99 14.58 -9.64
C ASN A 109 -12.30 14.36 -8.88
N TYR A 110 -12.23 13.98 -7.59
CA TYR A 110 -13.41 13.89 -6.69
C TYR A 110 -13.67 15.17 -5.88
N GLY A 111 -12.93 16.23 -6.19
CA GLY A 111 -13.05 17.53 -5.52
C GLY A 111 -12.18 17.70 -4.27
N PRO A 112 -12.00 18.95 -3.83
CA PRO A 112 -11.04 19.27 -2.76
C PRO A 112 -11.44 18.73 -1.39
N GLN A 113 -12.73 18.60 -1.12
CA GLN A 113 -13.22 18.07 0.16
C GLN A 113 -12.89 16.57 0.27
N PHE A 114 -13.20 15.79 -0.78
CA PHE A 114 -12.86 14.37 -0.83
C PHE A 114 -11.34 14.15 -0.65
N LYS A 115 -10.53 14.91 -1.41
CA LYS A 115 -9.08 14.83 -1.29
C LYS A 115 -8.61 15.08 0.14
N LYS A 116 -9.10 16.15 0.79
CA LYS A 116 -8.74 16.49 2.17
C LYS A 116 -9.09 15.37 3.14
N GLU A 117 -10.29 14.78 3.01
CA GLU A 117 -10.76 13.70 3.87
C GLU A 117 -9.97 12.41 3.65
N HIS A 118 -9.73 12.06 2.38
CA HIS A 118 -8.96 10.87 2.01
C HIS A 118 -7.50 10.95 2.46
N ASP A 119 -6.81 12.05 2.15
CA ASP A 119 -5.38 12.21 2.47
C ASP A 119 -5.14 12.26 4.00
N ALA A 120 -6.15 12.65 4.79
CA ALA A 120 -6.07 12.65 6.25
C ALA A 120 -6.22 11.26 6.89
N ILE A 121 -6.71 10.24 6.17
CA ILE A 121 -6.92 8.89 6.71
C ILE A 121 -5.63 8.31 7.27
N TYR A 122 -4.62 8.22 6.42
CA TYR A 122 -3.40 7.47 6.69
C TYR A 122 -2.56 8.07 7.82
N PRO A 123 -2.22 9.37 7.83
CA PRO A 123 -1.49 9.96 8.95
C PRO A 123 -2.30 9.92 10.25
N SER A 124 -3.64 10.02 10.19
CA SER A 124 -4.47 9.90 11.40
C SER A 124 -4.42 8.50 12.00
N LEU A 125 -4.48 7.45 11.17
CA LEU A 125 -4.36 6.07 11.61
C LEU A 125 -2.96 5.73 12.09
N ALA A 126 -1.93 6.24 11.42
CA ALA A 126 -0.55 6.06 11.85
C ALA A 126 -0.33 6.62 13.27
N SER A 127 -0.89 7.80 13.55
CA SER A 127 -0.86 8.40 14.89
C SER A 127 -1.70 7.60 15.91
N GLU A 128 -2.93 7.22 15.56
CA GLU A 128 -3.88 6.51 16.44
C GLU A 128 -3.35 5.15 16.90
N TYR A 129 -2.70 4.41 15.98
CA TYR A 129 -2.19 3.06 16.24
C TYR A 129 -0.68 3.01 16.48
N ASN A 130 0.01 4.17 16.50
CA ASN A 130 1.47 4.27 16.64
C ASN A 130 2.22 3.41 15.60
N LEU A 131 1.88 3.58 14.31
CA LEU A 131 2.43 2.81 13.21
C LEU A 131 3.67 3.48 12.61
N PHE A 132 4.58 2.68 12.06
CA PHE A 132 5.47 3.18 11.02
C PHE A 132 4.64 3.60 9.81
N TYR A 133 5.01 4.71 9.17
CA TYR A 133 4.22 5.30 8.09
C TYR A 133 5.07 5.74 6.91
N VAL A 134 4.59 5.44 5.73
CA VAL A 134 5.12 5.90 4.44
C VAL A 134 3.98 6.59 3.69
N ASP A 135 4.20 7.81 3.24
CA ASP A 135 3.14 8.64 2.62
C ASP A 135 2.50 7.97 1.40
N SER A 136 3.32 7.41 0.50
CA SER A 136 2.83 6.69 -0.68
C SER A 136 3.99 5.93 -1.35
N LEU A 137 3.68 4.80 -1.98
CA LEU A 137 4.63 4.10 -2.87
C LEU A 137 5.00 4.94 -4.09
N PHE A 138 4.15 5.88 -4.49
CA PHE A 138 4.39 6.76 -5.63
C PHE A 138 5.23 8.00 -5.29
N SER A 139 5.40 8.35 -4.02
CA SER A 139 6.14 9.56 -3.61
C SER A 139 7.54 9.65 -4.23
N PRO A 140 8.33 8.56 -4.33
CA PRO A 140 9.64 8.62 -4.98
C PRO A 140 9.60 8.83 -6.49
N LEU A 141 8.47 8.51 -7.14
CA LEU A 141 8.29 8.61 -8.59
C LEU A 141 7.82 9.99 -9.04
N ILE A 142 7.36 10.83 -8.11
CA ILE A 142 6.84 12.16 -8.41
C ILE A 142 8.01 13.12 -8.66
N ASP A 143 8.06 13.70 -9.85
CA ASP A 143 9.00 14.77 -10.14
C ASP A 143 8.68 16.00 -9.29
N LYS A 144 9.68 16.50 -8.54
CA LYS A 144 9.51 17.62 -7.59
C LYS A 144 9.16 18.95 -8.27
N LYS A 145 9.47 19.12 -9.55
CA LYS A 145 9.20 20.34 -10.30
C LYS A 145 7.84 20.34 -10.96
N THR A 146 7.49 19.21 -11.61
CA THR A 146 6.22 19.08 -12.33
C THR A 146 5.09 18.59 -11.45
N GLN A 147 5.39 17.97 -10.30
CA GLN A 147 4.43 17.28 -9.41
C GLN A 147 3.69 16.13 -10.11
N GLU A 148 4.29 15.58 -11.16
CA GLU A 148 3.72 14.49 -11.96
C GLU A 148 4.67 13.28 -11.94
N ILE A 149 4.10 12.10 -12.19
CA ILE A 149 4.88 10.87 -12.41
C ILE A 149 5.19 10.77 -13.90
N SER A 150 6.48 10.55 -14.22
CA SER A 150 6.87 10.35 -15.62
C SER A 150 6.19 9.11 -16.20
N VAL A 151 5.58 9.27 -17.36
CA VAL A 151 4.95 8.16 -18.10
C VAL A 151 5.92 7.01 -18.39
N ASN A 152 7.22 7.30 -18.45
CA ASN A 152 8.27 6.28 -18.66
C ASN A 152 8.45 5.35 -17.45
N LEU A 153 7.87 5.67 -16.29
CA LEU A 153 7.89 4.87 -15.06
C LEU A 153 6.61 4.05 -14.88
N LEU A 154 5.62 4.26 -15.76
CA LEU A 154 4.33 3.60 -15.69
C LEU A 154 4.15 2.61 -16.84
N GLN A 155 3.26 1.65 -16.64
CA GLN A 155 2.74 0.76 -17.67
C GLN A 155 1.78 1.54 -18.60
N ALA A 156 1.35 0.92 -19.68
CA ALA A 156 0.46 1.55 -20.66
C ALA A 156 -0.90 2.00 -20.09
N ASP A 157 -1.30 1.46 -18.94
CA ASP A 157 -2.53 1.84 -18.23
C ASP A 157 -2.42 3.18 -17.48
N GLY A 158 -1.21 3.73 -17.33
CA GLY A 158 -0.96 4.97 -16.62
C GLY A 158 -1.18 4.92 -15.10
N ILE A 159 -1.36 3.72 -14.54
CA ILE A 159 -1.67 3.49 -13.12
C ILE A 159 -0.56 2.69 -12.45
N HIS A 160 -0.16 1.58 -13.05
CA HIS A 160 0.81 0.67 -12.44
C HIS A 160 2.25 1.05 -12.84
N PRO A 161 3.20 1.04 -11.91
CA PRO A 161 4.61 1.19 -12.24
C PRO A 161 5.07 0.07 -13.18
N ASN A 162 5.90 0.41 -14.14
CA ASN A 162 6.64 -0.57 -14.91
C ASN A 162 7.93 -0.99 -14.16
N GLU A 163 8.77 -1.82 -14.76
CA GLU A 163 9.99 -2.32 -14.13
C GLU A 163 10.90 -1.19 -13.61
N LYS A 164 11.03 -0.09 -14.36
CA LYS A 164 11.82 1.08 -13.94
C LYS A 164 11.17 1.86 -12.80
N GLY A 165 9.84 1.89 -12.77
CA GLY A 165 9.10 2.54 -11.70
C GLY A 165 9.11 1.75 -10.39
N VAL A 166 9.45 0.46 -10.43
CA VAL A 166 9.60 -0.39 -9.23
C VAL A 166 11.01 -0.33 -8.66
N GLU A 167 12.03 0.01 -9.46
CA GLU A 167 13.43 0.16 -9.04
C GLU A 167 13.67 1.41 -8.20
#